data_ebc43e0fdfd412d93c1836a4ab053024
#
_entry.id   ebc43e0fdfd412d93c1836a4ab053024
#
_cell.length_a   1.000
_cell.length_b   1.000
_cell.length_c   1.000
_cell.angle_alpha   90.00
_cell.angle_beta   90.00
_cell.angle_gamma   90.00
#
_symmetry.space_group_name_H-M   'P 1'
#
loop_
_entity.id
_entity.type
_entity.pdbx_description
1 polymer ?
#
loop_
_entity_poly.entity_id
_entity_poly.type
_entity_poly.pdbx_seq_one_letter_code
_entity_poly.pdbx_strand_id
1 'polypeptide(L)'
;MEMAAELAATSSVDGFIQNSFEEYLQTPGLNIGTLVNGLTSPQHLKAALDGRLKKDSPALAFGRAMHARILEPDVYFKEFTVSPGCQAEIKSGASKGQACGNHTTWLYQGQWLCGVHKPKALADISAPEKNVLSEDEAARIEAIASAIKNHDVVKLLRQRGGFEVSAQFHMDGIQCKMRLDKFIPRTTTSLPPVVIDVKKVGLGKATDEEIGRSVVNYHYLPKAAWYVDGVRALVGEPATFVWIFVEDEYPHGIAVKQADAMDLAIGRANYREALQMYRHGMATGEWPGYSTRIGVGVAPEWYRRKFAG
;
A
#
# COMPACT_ATOMS: atom_id res chain seq x y z
N MET A 1 -14.67 29.59 -13.17
CA MET A 1 -15.73 29.14 -12.25
C MET A 1 -16.64 28.08 -12.86
N GLU A 2 -16.72 27.93 -14.18
CA GLU A 2 -17.55 26.91 -14.85
C GLU A 2 -16.98 25.49 -14.84
N MET A 3 -15.66 25.31 -14.85
CA MET A 3 -15.03 23.97 -14.80
C MET A 3 -15.16 23.23 -13.45
N ALA A 4 -15.47 23.94 -12.37
CA ALA A 4 -15.65 23.31 -11.05
C ALA A 4 -17.09 22.78 -10.85
N ALA A 5 -18.04 23.22 -11.66
CA ALA A 5 -19.44 22.78 -11.57
C ALA A 5 -19.73 21.51 -12.40
N GLU A 6 -18.93 21.24 -13.42
CA GLU A 6 -19.12 20.08 -14.31
C GLU A 6 -18.60 18.75 -13.74
N LEU A 7 -17.70 18.80 -12.74
CA LEU A 7 -17.21 17.64 -12.00
C LEU A 7 -18.17 17.12 -10.91
N ALA A 8 -19.28 17.82 -10.66
CA ALA A 8 -20.27 17.46 -9.64
C ALA A 8 -21.45 16.60 -10.15
N ALA A 9 -21.46 16.21 -11.42
CA ALA A 9 -22.62 15.55 -12.04
C ALA A 9 -22.42 14.09 -12.46
N THR A 10 -21.36 13.42 -12.04
CA THR A 10 -21.33 11.95 -12.12
C THR A 10 -21.89 11.42 -10.81
N SER A 11 -23.14 10.93 -10.84
CA SER A 11 -23.76 10.22 -9.72
C SER A 11 -22.87 9.02 -9.36
N SER A 12 -22.00 9.19 -8.39
CA SER A 12 -21.21 8.09 -7.82
C SER A 12 -22.17 7.22 -7.03
N VAL A 13 -22.41 6.03 -7.52
CA VAL A 13 -23.22 5.04 -6.82
C VAL A 13 -22.31 4.42 -5.76
N ASP A 14 -22.69 4.56 -4.48
CA ASP A 14 -22.01 3.83 -3.41
C ASP A 14 -22.14 2.33 -3.65
N GLY A 15 -21.03 1.60 -3.51
CA GLY A 15 -21.04 0.16 -3.72
C GLY A 15 -19.65 -0.45 -3.88
N PHE A 16 -19.64 -1.78 -3.91
CA PHE A 16 -18.46 -2.55 -4.26
C PHE A 16 -18.27 -2.63 -5.76
N ILE A 17 -17.04 -2.50 -6.21
CA ILE A 17 -16.66 -2.45 -7.62
C ILE A 17 -15.54 -3.46 -7.84
N GLN A 18 -15.71 -4.33 -8.84
CA GLN A 18 -14.60 -5.18 -9.30
C GLN A 18 -13.95 -4.47 -10.48
N ASN A 19 -12.73 -3.99 -10.27
CA ASN A 19 -11.95 -3.25 -11.27
C ASN A 19 -10.45 -3.48 -11.08
N SER A 20 -9.65 -3.10 -12.07
CA SER A 20 -8.19 -3.12 -11.99
C SER A 20 -7.67 -2.06 -10.99
N PHE A 21 -6.40 -2.17 -10.63
CA PHE A 21 -5.76 -1.16 -9.77
C PHE A 21 -5.69 0.22 -10.46
N GLU A 22 -5.42 0.24 -11.77
CA GLU A 22 -5.41 1.47 -12.57
C GLU A 22 -6.78 2.15 -12.59
N GLU A 23 -7.85 1.39 -12.80
CA GLU A 23 -9.21 1.92 -12.73
C GLU A 23 -9.57 2.42 -11.35
N TYR A 24 -9.15 1.71 -10.28
CA TYR A 24 -9.31 2.20 -8.92
C TYR A 24 -8.59 3.54 -8.69
N LEU A 25 -7.40 3.74 -9.23
CA LEU A 25 -6.70 5.02 -9.12
C LEU A 25 -7.49 6.16 -9.76
N GLN A 26 -8.17 5.91 -10.88
CA GLN A 26 -9.00 6.88 -11.60
C GLN A 26 -10.39 7.09 -10.94
N THR A 27 -10.85 6.16 -10.13
CA THR A 27 -12.13 6.26 -9.44
C THR A 27 -12.15 7.50 -8.53
N PRO A 28 -13.17 8.36 -8.58
CA PRO A 28 -13.29 9.51 -7.69
C PRO A 28 -13.40 9.08 -6.21
N GLY A 29 -12.95 9.93 -5.32
CA GLY A 29 -13.10 9.74 -3.88
C GLY A 29 -11.80 9.83 -3.09
N LEU A 30 -11.92 10.32 -1.86
CA LEU A 30 -10.83 10.41 -0.91
C LEU A 30 -10.47 9.01 -0.38
N ASN A 31 -9.22 8.64 -0.44
CA ASN A 31 -8.73 7.38 0.12
C ASN A 31 -7.90 7.60 1.37
N ILE A 32 -7.84 6.60 2.22
CA ILE A 32 -7.12 6.67 3.50
C ILE A 32 -5.61 6.87 3.31
N GLY A 33 -5.00 6.32 2.27
CA GLY A 33 -3.57 6.48 1.99
C GLY A 33 -3.17 7.94 1.72
N THR A 34 -4.07 8.72 1.10
CA THR A 34 -3.91 10.17 0.94
C THR A 34 -4.20 10.89 2.25
N LEU A 35 -5.30 10.54 2.91
CA LEU A 35 -5.81 11.22 4.09
C LEU A 35 -4.83 11.18 5.28
N VAL A 36 -4.19 10.04 5.54
CA VAL A 36 -3.26 9.89 6.68
C VAL A 36 -2.05 10.84 6.63
N ASN A 37 -1.74 11.44 5.47
CA ASN A 37 -0.71 12.47 5.40
C ASN A 37 -1.09 13.73 6.22
N GLY A 38 -2.37 13.94 6.49
CA GLY A 38 -2.85 15.00 7.38
C GLY A 38 -2.35 14.84 8.81
N LEU A 39 -2.13 13.62 9.29
CA LEU A 39 -1.56 13.36 10.61
C LEU A 39 -0.12 13.89 10.77
N THR A 40 0.58 14.14 9.66
CA THR A 40 1.86 14.85 9.68
C THR A 40 1.65 16.36 9.69
N SER A 41 0.87 16.90 8.78
CA SER A 41 0.35 18.28 8.78
C SER A 41 -0.66 18.47 7.63
N PRO A 42 -1.55 19.47 7.70
CA PRO A 42 -2.41 19.85 6.57
C PRO A 42 -1.65 20.10 5.27
N GLN A 43 -0.45 20.68 5.33
CA GLN A 43 0.41 20.90 4.16
C GLN A 43 0.82 19.58 3.48
N HIS A 44 1.11 18.53 4.26
CA HIS A 44 1.41 17.19 3.70
C HIS A 44 0.18 16.57 3.06
N LEU A 45 -0.99 16.74 3.67
CA LEU A 45 -2.25 16.28 3.07
C LEU A 45 -2.49 16.98 1.72
N LYS A 46 -2.30 18.30 1.65
CA LYS A 46 -2.43 19.05 0.38
C LYS A 46 -1.44 18.55 -0.68
N ALA A 47 -0.19 18.33 -0.31
CA ALA A 47 0.82 17.79 -1.22
C ALA A 47 0.45 16.38 -1.72
N ALA A 48 -0.18 15.55 -0.88
CA ALA A 48 -0.67 14.24 -1.28
C ALA A 48 -1.88 14.34 -2.23
N LEU A 49 -2.83 15.26 -1.96
CA LEU A 49 -3.98 15.54 -2.82
C LEU A 49 -3.54 16.03 -4.21
N ASP A 50 -2.49 16.85 -4.27
CA ASP A 50 -1.92 17.36 -5.52
C ASP A 50 -1.04 16.34 -6.26
N GLY A 51 -0.92 15.11 -5.75
CA GLY A 51 -0.08 14.06 -6.33
C GLY A 51 1.43 14.33 -6.24
N ARG A 52 1.86 15.30 -5.42
CA ARG A 52 3.27 15.69 -5.25
C ARG A 52 4.04 14.74 -4.34
N LEU A 53 3.36 13.97 -3.48
CA LEU A 53 3.96 12.93 -2.65
C LEU A 53 3.90 11.59 -3.38
N LYS A 54 4.60 11.47 -4.51
CA LYS A 54 4.73 10.20 -5.21
C LYS A 54 5.56 9.26 -4.37
N LYS A 55 4.91 8.18 -3.93
CA LYS A 55 5.59 7.07 -3.28
C LYS A 55 5.82 6.00 -4.34
N ASP A 56 6.99 5.99 -4.94
CA ASP A 56 7.47 4.83 -5.69
C ASP A 56 8.83 4.44 -5.12
N SER A 57 8.94 3.18 -4.73
CA SER A 57 10.18 2.63 -4.18
C SER A 57 10.26 1.15 -4.52
N PRO A 58 11.46 0.55 -4.58
CA PRO A 58 11.61 -0.89 -4.79
C PRO A 58 10.77 -1.72 -3.80
N ALA A 59 10.69 -1.30 -2.54
CA ALA A 59 9.89 -1.97 -1.53
C ALA A 59 8.39 -1.95 -1.83
N LEU A 60 7.86 -0.84 -2.39
CA LEU A 60 6.46 -0.75 -2.80
C LEU A 60 6.20 -1.56 -4.07
N ALA A 61 7.13 -1.57 -5.03
CA ALA A 61 7.03 -2.39 -6.23
C ALA A 61 7.01 -3.88 -5.87
N PHE A 62 7.92 -4.33 -5.01
CA PHE A 62 7.92 -5.70 -4.47
C PHE A 62 6.59 -6.02 -3.75
N GLY A 63 6.08 -5.11 -2.92
CA GLY A 63 4.80 -5.29 -2.22
C GLY A 63 3.64 -5.49 -3.19
N ARG A 64 3.55 -4.70 -4.26
CA ARG A 64 2.52 -4.87 -5.31
C ARG A 64 2.62 -6.24 -6.00
N ALA A 65 3.83 -6.64 -6.37
CA ALA A 65 4.06 -7.94 -6.98
C ALA A 65 3.68 -9.10 -6.05
N MET A 66 4.06 -9.01 -4.78
CA MET A 66 3.70 -9.99 -3.74
C MET A 66 2.17 -10.07 -3.57
N HIS A 67 1.47 -8.94 -3.46
CA HIS A 67 0.00 -8.92 -3.38
C HIS A 67 -0.62 -9.58 -4.61
N ALA A 68 -0.22 -9.18 -5.82
CA ALA A 68 -0.71 -9.79 -7.05
C ALA A 68 -0.48 -11.31 -7.07
N ARG A 69 0.71 -11.79 -6.67
CA ARG A 69 1.02 -13.22 -6.64
C ARG A 69 0.17 -14.01 -5.64
N ILE A 70 -0.15 -13.43 -4.49
CA ILE A 70 -0.93 -14.08 -3.44
C ILE A 70 -2.43 -14.03 -3.72
N LEU A 71 -2.92 -12.87 -4.18
CA LEU A 71 -4.35 -12.56 -4.24
C LEU A 71 -4.93 -12.72 -5.65
N GLU A 72 -4.17 -12.39 -6.69
CA GLU A 72 -4.56 -12.41 -8.09
C GLU A 72 -3.45 -13.02 -8.97
N PRO A 73 -3.16 -14.34 -8.85
CA PRO A 73 -2.03 -14.96 -9.57
C PRO A 73 -2.05 -14.75 -11.08
N ASP A 74 -3.22 -14.71 -11.70
CA ASP A 74 -3.36 -14.49 -13.14
C ASP A 74 -2.90 -13.08 -13.54
N VAL A 75 -3.18 -12.08 -12.69
CA VAL A 75 -2.68 -10.69 -12.85
C VAL A 75 -1.16 -10.66 -12.69
N TYR A 76 -0.62 -11.36 -11.69
CA TYR A 76 0.82 -11.44 -11.49
C TYR A 76 1.55 -11.96 -12.74
N PHE A 77 1.14 -13.10 -13.27
CA PHE A 77 1.80 -13.70 -14.44
C PHE A 77 1.59 -12.90 -15.75
N LYS A 78 0.55 -12.09 -15.81
CA LYS A 78 0.27 -11.23 -16.96
C LYS A 78 1.05 -9.90 -16.90
N GLU A 79 1.18 -9.31 -15.73
CA GLU A 79 1.65 -7.93 -15.59
C GLU A 79 3.10 -7.82 -15.12
N PHE A 80 3.67 -8.87 -14.52
CA PHE A 80 5.04 -8.84 -14.01
C PHE A 80 5.96 -9.67 -14.88
N THR A 81 7.12 -9.08 -15.19
CA THR A 81 8.18 -9.71 -15.97
C THR A 81 9.42 -9.90 -15.12
N VAL A 82 10.08 -11.04 -15.25
CA VAL A 82 11.35 -11.31 -14.56
C VAL A 82 12.51 -10.97 -15.47
N SER A 83 13.41 -10.12 -15.00
CA SER A 83 14.66 -9.77 -15.69
C SER A 83 15.81 -10.61 -15.17
N PRO A 84 16.57 -11.29 -16.04
CA PRO A 84 17.77 -12.02 -15.65
C PRO A 84 18.95 -11.08 -15.31
N GLY A 85 18.71 -9.77 -15.27
CA GLY A 85 19.75 -8.76 -15.13
C GLY A 85 20.39 -8.37 -16.48
N CYS A 86 21.34 -7.45 -16.41
CA CYS A 86 21.99 -6.93 -17.60
C CYS A 86 22.81 -7.99 -18.33
N GLN A 87 22.50 -8.23 -19.58
CA GLN A 87 23.11 -9.26 -20.44
C GLN A 87 24.35 -8.75 -21.20
N ALA A 88 24.73 -7.49 -21.06
CA ALA A 88 25.93 -6.95 -21.69
C ALA A 88 27.18 -7.61 -21.14
N GLU A 89 28.11 -7.99 -22.04
CA GLU A 89 29.40 -8.57 -21.66
C GLU A 89 30.32 -7.53 -21.03
N ILE A 90 30.96 -7.89 -19.92
CA ILE A 90 31.97 -7.07 -19.25
C ILE A 90 33.26 -7.11 -20.07
N LYS A 91 33.71 -5.94 -20.55
CA LYS A 91 34.85 -5.85 -21.50
C LYS A 91 36.23 -5.81 -20.83
N SER A 92 36.32 -5.60 -19.51
CA SER A 92 37.60 -5.47 -18.79
C SER A 92 37.50 -5.90 -17.34
N GLY A 93 38.65 -6.15 -16.69
CA GLY A 93 38.75 -6.55 -15.29
C GLY A 93 38.63 -8.04 -15.06
N ALA A 94 38.52 -8.46 -13.80
CA ALA A 94 38.48 -9.86 -13.37
C ALA A 94 37.28 -10.65 -13.90
N SER A 95 36.17 -9.95 -14.19
CA SER A 95 34.93 -10.56 -14.71
C SER A 95 34.75 -10.38 -16.22
N LYS A 96 35.84 -10.09 -16.97
CA LYS A 96 35.81 -10.00 -18.45
C LYS A 96 35.21 -11.25 -19.06
N GLY A 97 34.30 -11.08 -20.03
CA GLY A 97 33.59 -12.16 -20.70
C GLY A 97 32.33 -12.64 -20.01
N GLN A 98 32.08 -12.22 -18.78
CA GLN A 98 30.82 -12.51 -18.07
C GLN A 98 29.73 -11.48 -18.38
N ALA A 99 28.48 -11.85 -18.21
CA ALA A 99 27.37 -10.89 -18.23
C ALA A 99 27.46 -9.92 -17.06
N CYS A 100 27.05 -8.68 -17.28
CA CYS A 100 27.09 -7.64 -16.25
C CYS A 100 26.22 -7.97 -15.01
N GLY A 101 25.07 -8.61 -15.20
CA GLY A 101 24.18 -9.07 -14.13
C GLY A 101 23.46 -7.96 -13.34
N ASN A 102 23.80 -6.68 -13.50
CA ASN A 102 23.15 -5.61 -12.76
C ASN A 102 21.64 -5.61 -13.03
N HIS A 103 20.84 -5.41 -11.98
CA HIS A 103 19.40 -5.25 -12.12
C HIS A 103 19.06 -4.18 -13.16
N THR A 104 18.05 -4.47 -14.00
CA THR A 104 17.61 -3.55 -15.05
C THR A 104 16.14 -3.75 -15.39
N THR A 105 15.50 -2.64 -15.74
CA THR A 105 14.14 -2.59 -16.26
C THR A 105 14.10 -2.24 -17.77
N TRP A 106 15.26 -2.19 -18.44
CA TRP A 106 15.36 -1.81 -19.84
C TRP A 106 15.56 -3.04 -20.72
N LEU A 107 14.54 -3.33 -21.56
CA LEU A 107 14.60 -4.35 -22.60
C LEU A 107 14.79 -3.66 -23.96
N TYR A 108 15.88 -3.96 -24.64
CA TYR A 108 16.21 -3.41 -25.95
C TYR A 108 16.54 -4.52 -26.94
N GLN A 109 15.81 -4.60 -28.03
CA GLN A 109 15.98 -5.62 -29.09
C GLN A 109 16.13 -7.05 -28.52
N GLY A 110 15.34 -7.37 -27.51
CA GLY A 110 15.38 -8.68 -26.86
C GLY A 110 16.49 -8.88 -25.83
N GLN A 111 17.30 -7.87 -25.53
CA GLN A 111 18.35 -7.92 -24.50
C GLN A 111 18.05 -6.97 -23.33
N TRP A 112 18.26 -7.46 -22.12
CA TRP A 112 18.19 -6.65 -20.91
C TRP A 112 19.50 -5.89 -20.72
N LEU A 113 19.44 -4.54 -20.65
CA LEU A 113 20.61 -3.66 -20.55
C LEU A 113 20.46 -2.66 -19.41
N CYS A 114 21.44 -2.61 -18.49
CA CYS A 114 21.42 -1.64 -17.39
C CYS A 114 21.73 -0.21 -17.85
N GLY A 115 21.59 0.76 -16.95
CA GLY A 115 21.80 2.16 -17.24
C GLY A 115 23.16 2.51 -17.83
N VAL A 116 24.19 1.70 -17.55
CA VAL A 116 25.54 1.85 -18.09
C VAL A 116 25.67 1.29 -19.51
N HIS A 117 25.01 0.17 -19.76
CA HIS A 117 25.16 -0.59 -21.02
C HIS A 117 24.06 -0.29 -22.05
N LYS A 118 22.98 0.38 -21.67
CA LYS A 118 21.97 0.82 -22.63
C LYS A 118 22.55 1.86 -23.58
N PRO A 119 22.20 1.85 -24.88
CA PRO A 119 22.57 2.91 -25.81
C PRO A 119 22.09 4.27 -25.32
N LYS A 120 22.92 5.31 -25.41
CA LYS A 120 22.58 6.68 -24.97
C LYS A 120 21.36 7.23 -25.72
N ALA A 121 21.20 6.89 -26.98
CA ALA A 121 20.05 7.30 -27.83
C ALA A 121 18.70 6.73 -27.35
N LEU A 122 18.70 5.70 -26.48
CA LEU A 122 17.47 5.09 -25.97
C LEU A 122 16.87 5.85 -24.77
N ALA A 123 17.62 6.72 -24.12
CA ALA A 123 17.08 7.54 -23.04
C ALA A 123 15.89 8.40 -23.49
N ASP A 124 15.84 8.71 -24.80
CA ASP A 124 14.84 9.59 -25.40
C ASP A 124 13.69 8.84 -26.11
N ILE A 125 13.78 7.50 -26.29
CA ILE A 125 12.88 6.77 -27.19
C ILE A 125 12.03 5.71 -26.51
N SER A 126 12.47 5.12 -25.39
CA SER A 126 11.71 4.06 -24.72
C SER A 126 11.64 4.26 -23.21
N ALA A 127 10.42 4.15 -22.67
CA ALA A 127 10.24 4.04 -21.24
C ALA A 127 10.79 2.68 -20.75
N PRO A 128 11.31 2.58 -19.53
CA PRO A 128 11.64 1.28 -18.96
C PRO A 128 10.39 0.41 -18.88
N GLU A 129 10.59 -0.89 -19.01
CA GLU A 129 9.49 -1.84 -18.76
C GLU A 129 8.96 -1.65 -17.34
N LYS A 130 7.64 -1.66 -17.22
CA LYS A 130 6.96 -1.56 -15.91
C LYS A 130 6.87 -2.95 -15.27
N ASN A 131 6.77 -2.96 -13.95
CA ASN A 131 6.57 -4.19 -13.17
C ASN A 131 7.64 -5.27 -13.45
N VAL A 132 8.91 -4.86 -13.53
CA VAL A 132 10.03 -5.78 -13.72
C VAL A 132 10.60 -6.17 -12.37
N LEU A 133 10.74 -7.47 -12.16
CA LEU A 133 11.35 -8.09 -10.99
C LEU A 133 12.73 -8.65 -11.36
N SER A 134 13.64 -8.65 -10.42
CA SER A 134 14.85 -9.50 -10.50
C SER A 134 14.47 -10.97 -10.26
N GLU A 135 15.35 -11.88 -10.64
CA GLU A 135 15.17 -13.31 -10.34
C GLU A 135 15.07 -13.57 -8.83
N ASP A 136 15.87 -12.87 -8.03
CA ASP A 136 15.81 -12.94 -6.56
C ASP A 136 14.46 -12.48 -6.00
N GLU A 137 13.96 -11.34 -6.45
CA GLU A 137 12.64 -10.84 -6.04
C GLU A 137 11.53 -11.81 -6.42
N ALA A 138 11.56 -12.36 -7.63
CA ALA A 138 10.59 -13.34 -8.09
C ALA A 138 10.64 -14.63 -7.24
N ALA A 139 11.84 -15.14 -6.97
CA ALA A 139 12.04 -16.32 -6.12
C ALA A 139 11.52 -16.09 -4.69
N ARG A 140 11.79 -14.91 -4.11
CA ARG A 140 11.30 -14.55 -2.78
C ARG A 140 9.76 -14.44 -2.76
N ILE A 141 9.15 -13.86 -3.78
CA ILE A 141 7.68 -13.76 -3.90
C ILE A 141 7.06 -15.16 -3.99
N GLU A 142 7.65 -16.08 -4.76
CA GLU A 142 7.19 -17.47 -4.84
C GLU A 142 7.33 -18.20 -3.50
N ALA A 143 8.42 -17.99 -2.77
CA ALA A 143 8.62 -18.56 -1.45
C ALA A 143 7.58 -18.05 -0.44
N ILE A 144 7.28 -16.75 -0.44
CA ILE A 144 6.23 -16.14 0.38
C ILE A 144 4.86 -16.74 0.03
N ALA A 145 4.53 -16.84 -1.26
CA ALA A 145 3.25 -17.42 -1.70
C ALA A 145 3.13 -18.89 -1.27
N SER A 146 4.23 -19.65 -1.34
CA SER A 146 4.30 -21.02 -0.84
C SER A 146 4.12 -21.10 0.68
N ALA A 147 4.76 -20.22 1.45
CA ALA A 147 4.60 -20.15 2.91
C ALA A 147 3.13 -19.90 3.29
N ILE A 148 2.46 -18.93 2.66
CA ILE A 148 1.04 -18.64 2.89
C ILE A 148 0.16 -19.83 2.49
N LYS A 149 0.44 -20.48 1.36
CA LYS A 149 -0.30 -21.67 0.89
C LYS A 149 -0.25 -22.82 1.87
N ASN A 150 0.87 -22.97 2.57
CA ASN A 150 1.12 -24.05 3.53
C ASN A 150 0.72 -23.68 4.98
N HIS A 151 0.36 -22.42 5.24
CA HIS A 151 -0.07 -21.95 6.55
C HIS A 151 -1.61 -22.05 6.70
N ASP A 152 -2.08 -22.26 7.93
CA ASP A 152 -3.53 -22.35 8.19
C ASP A 152 -4.35 -21.13 7.78
N VAL A 153 -3.71 -19.96 7.69
CA VAL A 153 -4.33 -18.72 7.20
C VAL A 153 -4.89 -18.85 5.78
N VAL A 154 -4.38 -19.77 4.97
CA VAL A 154 -4.91 -20.04 3.63
C VAL A 154 -6.38 -20.43 3.66
N LYS A 155 -6.84 -21.08 4.74
CA LYS A 155 -8.27 -21.44 4.93
C LYS A 155 -9.15 -20.20 4.98
N LEU A 156 -8.65 -19.11 5.60
CA LEU A 156 -9.35 -17.84 5.66
C LEU A 156 -9.36 -17.16 4.28
N LEU A 157 -8.22 -17.10 3.59
CA LEU A 157 -8.11 -16.51 2.25
C LEU A 157 -8.98 -17.24 1.22
N ARG A 158 -9.19 -18.55 1.36
CA ARG A 158 -10.02 -19.36 0.45
C ARG A 158 -11.52 -19.26 0.71
N GLN A 159 -11.95 -18.59 1.77
CA GLN A 159 -13.38 -18.36 1.98
C GLN A 159 -13.99 -17.57 0.82
N ARG A 160 -15.27 -17.87 0.54
CA ARG A 160 -16.02 -17.18 -0.52
C ARG A 160 -16.03 -15.66 -0.29
N GLY A 161 -15.61 -14.91 -1.31
CA GLY A 161 -15.50 -13.44 -1.26
C GLY A 161 -14.65 -12.93 -2.41
N GLY A 162 -14.43 -11.62 -2.45
CA GLY A 162 -13.61 -10.97 -3.49
C GLY A 162 -12.18 -10.74 -3.04
N PHE A 163 -11.24 -10.75 -3.97
CA PHE A 163 -9.89 -10.24 -3.82
C PHE A 163 -9.78 -8.88 -4.50
N GLU A 164 -8.94 -7.99 -3.97
CA GLU A 164 -8.67 -6.67 -4.51
C GLU A 164 -9.98 -5.90 -4.82
N VAL A 165 -10.92 -5.96 -3.89
CA VAL A 165 -12.27 -5.38 -4.05
C VAL A 165 -12.21 -3.89 -3.79
N SER A 166 -12.52 -3.10 -4.81
CA SER A 166 -12.69 -1.66 -4.67
C SER A 166 -14.09 -1.32 -4.15
N ALA A 167 -14.24 -0.18 -3.50
CA ALA A 167 -15.53 0.34 -3.13
C ALA A 167 -15.53 1.87 -3.05
N GLN A 168 -16.69 2.45 -3.34
CA GLN A 168 -17.01 3.85 -3.09
C GLN A 168 -18.10 3.94 -2.03
N PHE A 169 -17.99 4.92 -1.15
CA PHE A 169 -18.95 5.17 -0.09
C PHE A 169 -18.91 6.64 0.33
N HIS A 170 -19.92 7.09 1.03
CA HIS A 170 -19.94 8.42 1.63
C HIS A 170 -19.67 8.36 3.13
N MET A 171 -18.84 9.27 3.60
CA MET A 171 -18.57 9.48 5.01
C MET A 171 -18.70 10.96 5.33
N ASP A 172 -19.69 11.30 6.15
CA ASP A 172 -19.98 12.68 6.55
C ASP A 172 -20.08 13.65 5.34
N GLY A 173 -20.73 13.24 4.26
CA GLY A 173 -20.91 14.03 3.04
C GLY A 173 -19.71 14.09 2.11
N ILE A 174 -18.60 13.40 2.43
CA ILE A 174 -17.41 13.29 1.57
C ILE A 174 -17.48 11.98 0.82
N GLN A 175 -17.29 12.05 -0.50
CA GLN A 175 -17.11 10.85 -1.31
C GLN A 175 -15.74 10.21 -1.02
N CYS A 176 -15.78 8.96 -0.64
CA CYS A 176 -14.63 8.18 -0.21
C CYS A 176 -14.46 6.94 -1.08
N LYS A 177 -13.25 6.41 -1.12
CA LYS A 177 -12.96 5.13 -1.77
C LYS A 177 -12.01 4.28 -0.95
N MET A 178 -12.10 2.97 -1.18
CA MET A 178 -11.19 1.98 -0.60
C MET A 178 -10.94 0.85 -1.58
N ARG A 179 -9.84 0.10 -1.36
CA ARG A 179 -9.55 -1.17 -2.03
C ARG A 179 -9.10 -2.16 -0.97
N LEU A 180 -9.80 -3.26 -0.88
CA LEU A 180 -9.64 -4.28 0.13
C LEU A 180 -8.88 -5.46 -0.47
N ASP A 181 -7.78 -5.86 0.13
CA ASP A 181 -6.98 -7.01 -0.34
C ASP A 181 -7.85 -8.27 -0.43
N LYS A 182 -8.67 -8.51 0.61
CA LYS A 182 -9.71 -9.54 0.60
C LYS A 182 -10.94 -9.07 1.36
N PHE A 183 -12.10 -9.24 0.77
CA PHE A 183 -13.40 -9.03 1.42
C PHE A 183 -14.19 -10.34 1.44
N ILE A 184 -14.61 -10.75 2.62
CA ILE A 184 -15.48 -11.90 2.85
C ILE A 184 -16.81 -11.34 3.34
N PRO A 185 -17.87 -11.36 2.51
CA PRO A 185 -19.18 -10.88 2.93
C PRO A 185 -19.79 -11.81 4.00
N ARG A 186 -20.75 -11.30 4.76
CA ARG A 186 -21.55 -12.16 5.64
C ARG A 186 -22.17 -13.28 4.81
N THR A 187 -21.93 -14.49 5.22
CA THR A 187 -22.63 -15.67 4.69
C THR A 187 -23.82 -15.99 5.61
N THR A 188 -24.55 -17.07 5.33
CA THR A 188 -25.67 -17.55 6.18
C THR A 188 -25.25 -17.96 7.61
N THR A 189 -23.97 -17.90 7.94
CA THR A 189 -23.41 -18.13 9.27
C THR A 189 -23.46 -16.85 10.11
N SER A 190 -23.41 -16.99 11.42
CA SER A 190 -23.49 -15.90 12.40
C SER A 190 -22.26 -14.97 12.44
N LEU A 191 -21.30 -15.16 11.55
CA LEU A 191 -20.06 -14.36 11.54
C LEU A 191 -20.24 -13.03 10.78
N PRO A 192 -19.70 -11.92 11.30
CA PRO A 192 -19.73 -10.65 10.59
C PRO A 192 -18.91 -10.73 9.30
N PRO A 193 -19.03 -9.73 8.38
CA PRO A 193 -18.11 -9.58 7.26
C PRO A 193 -16.67 -9.52 7.74
N VAL A 194 -15.71 -9.97 6.91
CA VAL A 194 -14.29 -9.92 7.24
C VAL A 194 -13.54 -9.15 6.15
N VAL A 195 -12.72 -8.21 6.57
CA VAL A 195 -11.71 -7.53 5.73
C VAL A 195 -10.34 -8.07 6.12
N ILE A 196 -9.58 -8.53 5.14
CA ILE A 196 -8.20 -8.97 5.34
C ILE A 196 -7.28 -8.04 4.58
N ASP A 197 -6.16 -7.69 5.19
CA ASP A 197 -5.12 -6.83 4.66
C ASP A 197 -3.77 -7.52 4.85
N VAL A 198 -3.07 -7.82 3.75
CA VAL A 198 -1.79 -8.54 3.74
C VAL A 198 -0.64 -7.54 3.83
N LYS A 199 0.29 -7.78 4.72
CA LYS A 199 1.42 -6.88 4.94
C LYS A 199 2.76 -7.62 4.91
N LYS A 200 3.64 -7.13 4.07
CA LYS A 200 5.03 -7.54 4.06
C LYS A 200 5.78 -6.90 5.22
N VAL A 201 6.55 -7.67 5.94
CA VAL A 201 7.48 -7.20 6.98
C VAL A 201 8.87 -7.79 6.74
N GLY A 202 9.90 -7.15 7.29
CA GLY A 202 11.28 -7.68 7.23
C GLY A 202 11.47 -8.88 8.14
N LEU A 203 12.60 -9.56 8.00
CA LEU A 203 12.99 -10.70 8.84
C LEU A 203 12.95 -10.35 10.33
N GLY A 204 12.32 -11.21 11.13
CA GLY A 204 12.15 -11.03 12.58
C GLY A 204 11.14 -9.95 12.96
N LYS A 205 10.37 -9.40 12.00
CA LYS A 205 9.39 -8.33 12.24
C LYS A 205 7.95 -8.81 12.33
N ALA A 206 7.70 -10.10 12.30
CA ALA A 206 6.39 -10.69 12.53
C ALA A 206 6.08 -11.00 14.01
N THR A 207 6.90 -10.53 14.96
CA THR A 207 6.65 -10.64 16.40
C THR A 207 5.60 -9.62 16.85
N ASP A 208 4.93 -9.87 17.96
CA ASP A 208 3.88 -8.99 18.50
C ASP A 208 4.39 -7.56 18.74
N GLU A 209 5.60 -7.42 19.29
CA GLU A 209 6.21 -6.11 19.54
C GLU A 209 6.50 -5.33 18.25
N GLU A 210 7.09 -5.98 17.25
CA GLU A 210 7.44 -5.34 15.99
C GLU A 210 6.19 -5.05 15.13
N ILE A 211 5.19 -5.92 15.18
CA ILE A 211 3.88 -5.66 14.57
C ILE A 211 3.24 -4.44 15.22
N GLY A 212 3.23 -4.35 16.55
CA GLY A 212 2.70 -3.18 17.27
C GLY A 212 3.37 -1.88 16.83
N ARG A 213 4.71 -1.88 16.71
CA ARG A 213 5.46 -0.73 16.17
C ARG A 213 5.08 -0.40 14.73
N SER A 214 4.95 -1.41 13.88
CA SER A 214 4.59 -1.24 12.47
C SER A 214 3.18 -0.68 12.31
N VAL A 215 2.23 -1.17 13.11
CA VAL A 215 0.83 -0.73 13.10
C VAL A 215 0.71 0.77 13.38
N VAL A 216 1.50 1.28 14.34
CA VAL A 216 1.56 2.71 14.67
C VAL A 216 2.32 3.50 13.60
N ASN A 217 3.54 3.07 13.25
CA ASN A 217 4.46 3.84 12.40
C ASN A 217 3.96 3.97 10.95
N TYR A 218 3.23 2.97 10.44
CA TYR A 218 2.70 2.97 9.08
C TYR A 218 1.21 3.32 8.98
N HIS A 219 0.63 3.85 10.07
CA HIS A 219 -0.77 4.26 10.12
C HIS A 219 -1.75 3.14 9.73
N TYR A 220 -1.51 1.91 10.22
CA TYR A 220 -2.40 0.79 9.92
C TYR A 220 -3.73 0.86 10.70
N LEU A 221 -3.75 1.48 11.89
CA LEU A 221 -4.98 1.69 12.67
C LEU A 221 -6.01 2.55 11.92
N PRO A 222 -5.67 3.77 11.44
CA PRO A 222 -6.62 4.56 10.66
C PRO A 222 -7.06 3.87 9.37
N LYS A 223 -6.19 3.07 8.72
CA LYS A 223 -6.58 2.27 7.55
C LYS A 223 -7.60 1.20 7.91
N ALA A 224 -7.36 0.43 8.98
CA ALA A 224 -8.28 -0.60 9.45
C ALA A 224 -9.65 -0.02 9.79
N ALA A 225 -9.67 1.07 10.57
CA ALA A 225 -10.90 1.75 10.95
C ALA A 225 -11.66 2.30 9.72
N TRP A 226 -10.96 2.90 8.76
CA TRP A 226 -11.54 3.39 7.51
C TRP A 226 -12.21 2.29 6.71
N TYR A 227 -11.58 1.13 6.60
CA TYR A 227 -12.12 0.00 5.86
C TYR A 227 -13.33 -0.61 6.56
N VAL A 228 -13.27 -0.77 7.90
CA VAL A 228 -14.41 -1.26 8.68
C VAL A 228 -15.61 -0.32 8.59
N ASP A 229 -15.37 0.99 8.69
CA ASP A 229 -16.44 1.99 8.63
C ASP A 229 -16.99 2.16 7.20
N GLY A 230 -16.13 2.03 6.17
CA GLY A 230 -16.56 1.99 4.78
C GLY A 230 -17.42 0.77 4.46
N VAL A 231 -17.02 -0.41 4.94
CA VAL A 231 -17.86 -1.63 4.81
C VAL A 231 -19.19 -1.42 5.55
N ARG A 232 -19.17 -0.88 6.77
CA ARG A 232 -20.38 -0.58 7.53
C ARG A 232 -21.31 0.38 6.79
N ALA A 233 -20.78 1.39 6.13
CA ALA A 233 -21.59 2.32 5.33
C ALA A 233 -22.31 1.61 4.17
N LEU A 234 -21.69 0.58 3.59
CA LEU A 234 -22.22 -0.15 2.44
C LEU A 234 -23.16 -1.31 2.80
N VAL A 235 -22.86 -2.04 3.87
CA VAL A 235 -23.61 -3.27 4.21
C VAL A 235 -24.42 -3.16 5.51
N GLY A 236 -24.34 -2.03 6.21
CA GLY A 236 -25.11 -1.75 7.44
C GLY A 236 -24.51 -2.33 8.72
N GLU A 237 -23.43 -3.14 8.64
CA GLU A 237 -22.79 -3.77 9.79
C GLU A 237 -21.25 -3.68 9.72
N PRO A 238 -20.56 -3.61 10.88
CA PRO A 238 -19.11 -3.54 10.91
C PRO A 238 -18.49 -4.87 10.52
N ALA A 239 -17.37 -4.81 9.79
CA ALA A 239 -16.55 -5.96 9.49
C ALA A 239 -15.56 -6.26 10.63
N THR A 240 -15.16 -7.53 10.78
CA THR A 240 -13.94 -7.90 11.48
C THR A 240 -12.75 -7.57 10.59
N PHE A 241 -11.73 -6.89 11.12
CA PHE A 241 -10.53 -6.56 10.37
C PHE A 241 -9.36 -7.44 10.80
N VAL A 242 -8.67 -8.04 9.84
CA VAL A 242 -7.57 -8.98 10.06
C VAL A 242 -6.36 -8.57 9.24
N TRP A 243 -5.21 -8.43 9.88
CA TRP A 243 -3.92 -8.35 9.20
C TRP A 243 -3.29 -9.71 9.07
N ILE A 244 -2.65 -9.96 7.93
CA ILE A 244 -1.73 -11.08 7.71
C ILE A 244 -0.36 -10.47 7.47
N PHE A 245 0.53 -10.56 8.44
CA PHE A 245 1.91 -10.14 8.31
C PHE A 245 2.75 -11.33 7.83
N VAL A 246 3.56 -11.12 6.80
CA VAL A 246 4.46 -12.15 6.27
C VAL A 246 5.86 -11.58 6.11
N GLU A 247 6.85 -12.31 6.60
CA GLU A 247 8.26 -11.94 6.44
C GLU A 247 8.71 -12.15 4.99
N ASP A 248 9.43 -11.17 4.46
CA ASP A 248 9.89 -11.18 3.07
C ASP A 248 11.18 -11.97 2.84
N GLU A 249 11.77 -12.52 3.92
CA GLU A 249 12.93 -13.37 3.90
C GLU A 249 12.66 -14.69 4.62
N TYR A 250 13.47 -15.73 4.30
CA TYR A 250 13.41 -17.03 4.98
C TYR A 250 13.57 -16.84 6.51
N PRO A 251 12.75 -17.50 7.34
CA PRO A 251 11.82 -18.60 7.06
C PRO A 251 10.41 -18.19 6.62
N HIS A 252 10.17 -16.93 6.25
CA HIS A 252 8.86 -16.41 5.85
C HIS A 252 7.78 -16.57 6.93
N GLY A 253 8.14 -16.19 8.16
CA GLY A 253 7.25 -16.24 9.32
C GLY A 253 5.93 -15.50 9.05
N ILE A 254 4.81 -16.08 9.50
CA ILE A 254 3.47 -15.50 9.29
C ILE A 254 2.83 -15.26 10.65
N ALA A 255 2.34 -14.04 10.85
CA ALA A 255 1.51 -13.68 11.98
C ALA A 255 0.15 -13.15 11.52
N VAL A 256 -0.91 -13.65 12.16
CA VAL A 256 -2.28 -13.22 11.87
C VAL A 256 -2.81 -12.47 13.08
N LYS A 257 -3.27 -11.23 12.88
CA LYS A 257 -3.74 -10.35 13.94
C LYS A 257 -5.09 -9.76 13.58
N GLN A 258 -5.99 -9.71 14.55
CA GLN A 258 -7.28 -9.03 14.43
C GLN A 258 -7.17 -7.66 15.11
N ALA A 259 -7.70 -6.62 14.48
CA ALA A 259 -7.88 -5.33 15.12
C ALA A 259 -8.94 -5.45 16.22
N ASP A 260 -8.61 -5.00 17.42
CA ASP A 260 -9.58 -4.94 18.51
C ASP A 260 -10.40 -3.64 18.50
N ALA A 261 -11.34 -3.54 19.45
CA ALA A 261 -12.21 -2.37 19.54
C ALA A 261 -11.45 -1.08 19.87
N MET A 262 -10.37 -1.17 20.67
CA MET A 262 -9.54 -0.03 21.05
C MET A 262 -8.71 0.42 19.85
N ASP A 263 -8.08 -0.48 19.13
CA ASP A 263 -7.33 -0.20 17.90
C ASP A 263 -8.20 0.52 16.88
N LEU A 264 -9.42 0.02 16.65
CA LEU A 264 -10.38 0.67 15.74
C LEU A 264 -10.84 2.03 16.26
N ALA A 265 -10.99 2.22 17.57
CA ALA A 265 -11.34 3.52 18.15
C ALA A 265 -10.22 4.55 17.96
N ILE A 266 -8.96 4.16 18.20
CA ILE A 266 -7.78 4.98 17.94
C ILE A 266 -7.69 5.33 16.46
N GLY A 267 -7.86 4.34 15.59
CA GLY A 267 -7.84 4.53 14.15
C GLY A 267 -8.90 5.52 13.67
N ARG A 268 -10.14 5.45 14.24
CA ARG A 268 -11.22 6.41 13.97
C ARG A 268 -10.86 7.82 14.42
N ALA A 269 -10.30 7.98 15.59
CA ALA A 269 -9.85 9.29 16.07
C ALA A 269 -8.85 9.91 15.09
N ASN A 270 -7.84 9.13 14.67
CA ASN A 270 -6.82 9.58 13.74
C ASN A 270 -7.41 10.00 12.38
N TYR A 271 -8.20 9.14 11.73
CA TYR A 271 -8.71 9.52 10.42
C TYR A 271 -9.73 10.65 10.47
N ARG A 272 -10.52 10.78 11.55
CA ARG A 272 -11.45 11.89 11.73
C ARG A 272 -10.73 13.22 11.93
N GLU A 273 -9.64 13.24 12.67
CA GLU A 273 -8.76 14.40 12.75
C GLU A 273 -8.26 14.83 11.37
N ALA A 274 -7.75 13.90 10.60
CA ALA A 274 -7.30 14.17 9.23
C ALA A 274 -8.47 14.63 8.30
N LEU A 275 -9.70 14.09 8.48
CA LEU A 275 -10.89 14.55 7.75
C LEU A 275 -11.27 15.99 8.12
N GLN A 276 -11.12 16.40 9.38
CA GLN A 276 -11.36 17.79 9.79
C GLN A 276 -10.36 18.72 9.10
N MET A 277 -9.08 18.36 9.05
CA MET A 277 -8.06 19.11 8.33
C MET A 277 -8.37 19.20 6.84
N TYR A 278 -8.81 18.09 6.22
CA TYR A 278 -9.24 18.06 4.83
C TYR A 278 -10.40 19.04 4.58
N ARG A 279 -11.45 18.99 5.40
CA ARG A 279 -12.62 19.89 5.28
C ARG A 279 -12.22 21.35 5.43
N HIS A 280 -11.41 21.66 6.45
CA HIS A 280 -10.94 23.02 6.67
C HIS A 280 -10.15 23.52 5.46
N GLY A 281 -9.18 22.77 4.98
CA GLY A 281 -8.38 23.14 3.83
C GLY A 281 -9.18 23.30 2.54
N MET A 282 -10.18 22.43 2.32
CA MET A 282 -11.06 22.54 1.15
C MET A 282 -11.99 23.77 1.23
N ALA A 283 -12.44 24.14 2.42
CA ALA A 283 -13.34 25.28 2.63
C ALA A 283 -12.61 26.62 2.59
N THR A 284 -11.39 26.70 3.14
CA THR A 284 -10.65 27.97 3.33
C THR A 284 -9.52 28.17 2.35
N GLY A 285 -9.00 27.10 1.73
CA GLY A 285 -7.75 27.12 0.98
C GLY A 285 -6.50 27.12 1.87
N GLU A 286 -6.64 27.05 3.19
CA GLU A 286 -5.55 27.11 4.14
C GLU A 286 -5.03 25.70 4.48
N TRP A 287 -3.75 25.47 4.26
CA TRP A 287 -3.08 24.21 4.51
C TRP A 287 -1.80 24.43 5.32
N PRO A 288 -1.91 24.72 6.63
CA PRO A 288 -0.76 25.06 7.45
C PRO A 288 0.22 23.86 7.56
N GLY A 289 1.53 24.22 7.54
CA GLY A 289 2.62 23.27 7.80
C GLY A 289 3.00 23.24 9.28
N TYR A 290 4.27 22.97 9.54
CA TYR A 290 4.82 23.06 10.88
C TYR A 290 4.82 24.52 11.36
N SER A 291 4.92 24.70 12.70
CA SER A 291 4.98 26.03 13.30
C SER A 291 6.13 26.86 12.68
N THR A 292 5.82 28.12 12.34
CA THR A 292 6.83 29.09 11.90
C THR A 292 7.55 29.77 13.09
N ARG A 293 7.08 29.51 14.32
CA ARG A 293 7.72 30.04 15.55
C ARG A 293 8.91 29.16 15.89
N ILE A 294 9.98 29.82 16.35
CA ILE A 294 11.13 29.09 16.91
C ILE A 294 10.69 28.36 18.15
N GLY A 295 10.72 27.03 18.09
CA GLY A 295 10.43 26.15 19.22
C GLY A 295 11.73 25.69 19.90
N VAL A 296 11.63 25.28 21.16
CA VAL A 296 12.74 24.60 21.83
C VAL A 296 12.77 23.17 21.34
N GLY A 297 13.86 22.78 20.68
CA GLY A 297 14.13 21.39 20.31
C GLY A 297 14.38 20.58 21.59
N VAL A 298 13.66 19.46 21.72
CA VAL A 298 13.74 18.63 22.91
C VAL A 298 14.10 17.19 22.56
N ALA A 299 15.05 16.63 23.28
CA ALA A 299 15.27 15.19 23.23
C ALA A 299 14.02 14.47 23.78
N PRO A 300 13.63 13.31 23.21
CA PRO A 300 12.51 12.53 23.73
C PRO A 300 12.65 12.23 25.22
N GLU A 301 11.53 12.15 25.92
CA GLU A 301 11.53 11.96 27.37
C GLU A 301 12.23 10.67 27.80
N TRP A 302 12.06 9.57 27.06
CA TRP A 302 12.76 8.31 27.30
C TRP A 302 14.29 8.44 27.25
N TYR A 303 14.81 9.37 26.43
CA TYR A 303 16.24 9.67 26.39
C TYR A 303 16.67 10.55 27.55
N ARG A 304 15.86 11.56 27.88
CA ARG A 304 16.11 12.46 29.03
C ARG A 304 16.13 11.70 30.35
N ARG A 305 15.23 10.72 30.54
CA ARG A 305 15.18 9.87 31.75
C ARG A 305 16.48 9.11 32.01
N LYS A 306 17.29 8.84 31.00
CA LYS A 306 18.60 8.19 31.20
C LYS A 306 19.62 9.09 31.89
N PHE A 307 19.38 10.40 31.93
CA PHE A 307 20.26 11.41 32.51
C PHE A 307 19.64 12.18 33.68
N ALA A 308 18.37 11.94 33.95
CA ALA A 308 17.71 12.39 35.18
C ALA A 308 17.94 11.30 36.23
N GLY A 309 19.10 11.42 36.91
CA GLY A 309 19.48 10.56 38.02
C GLY A 309 18.68 10.86 39.29
#